data_2cec605a961489b6cc61ee6628f9290a
#
_entry.id   2cec605a961489b6cc61ee6628f9290a
#
_cell.length_a   1.000
_cell.length_b   1.000
_cell.length_c   1.000
_cell.angle_alpha   90.00
_cell.angle_beta   90.00
_cell.angle_gamma   90.00
#
_symmetry.space_group_name_H-M   'P 1'
#
loop_
_entity.id
_entity.type
_entity.pdbx_description
1 polymer ?
#
loop_
_entity_poly.entity_id
_entity_poly.type
_entity_poly.pdbx_seq_one_letter_code
_entity_poly.pdbx_strand_id
1 'polypeptide(L)'
;MAKTMKKNITAVFALIVSLLCSLPTLAKEEENAPQFSYFTLEPEITTNFITEGRKLGFINVRVDLMVDDPSLLQMLEYHQPLIRDTIIEVLSQENEVRVKSLSGRESIRKECMERVNEVLLAETNQKMLSDLLFTKYLYQ
;
A
#
# COMPACT_ATOMS: atom_id res chain seq x y z
N MET A 1 38.23 51.10 -40.97
CA MET A 1 36.98 50.97 -40.17
C MET A 1 36.32 49.54 -40.16
N ALA A 2 36.48 48.75 -41.22
CA ALA A 2 35.84 47.38 -41.26
C ALA A 2 36.47 46.32 -40.35
N LYS A 3 37.74 46.46 -39.93
CA LYS A 3 38.45 45.44 -39.12
C LYS A 3 38.09 45.46 -37.66
N THR A 4 37.67 46.63 -37.12
CA THR A 4 37.26 46.83 -35.75
C THR A 4 35.83 46.34 -35.51
N MET A 5 34.93 46.46 -36.50
CA MET A 5 33.56 45.97 -36.43
C MET A 5 33.45 44.45 -36.35
N LYS A 6 34.30 43.70 -37.08
CA LYS A 6 34.31 42.23 -37.03
C LYS A 6 34.75 41.71 -35.67
N LYS A 7 35.68 42.37 -34.98
CA LYS A 7 36.19 41.96 -33.67
C LYS A 7 35.15 42.14 -32.56
N ASN A 8 34.29 43.13 -32.68
CA ASN A 8 33.21 43.39 -31.73
C ASN A 8 32.03 42.44 -31.90
N ILE A 9 31.74 42.03 -33.17
CA ILE A 9 30.65 41.06 -33.45
C ILE A 9 31.02 39.68 -32.91
N THR A 10 32.27 39.22 -33.05
CA THR A 10 32.71 37.94 -32.47
C THR A 10 32.69 37.95 -30.94
N ALA A 11 33.04 39.10 -30.30
CA ALA A 11 32.99 39.23 -28.84
C ALA A 11 31.55 39.21 -28.31
N VAL A 12 30.62 39.87 -29.00
CA VAL A 12 29.19 39.88 -28.64
C VAL A 12 28.58 38.49 -28.84
N PHE A 13 28.94 37.78 -29.92
CA PHE A 13 28.45 36.42 -30.15
C PHE A 13 28.96 35.42 -29.09
N ALA A 14 30.22 35.53 -28.67
CA ALA A 14 30.79 34.73 -27.61
C ALA A 14 30.12 35.00 -26.25
N LEU A 15 29.73 36.25 -25.97
CA LEU A 15 29.00 36.63 -24.72
C LEU A 15 27.57 36.06 -24.71
N ILE A 16 26.88 36.06 -25.86
CA ILE A 16 25.51 35.49 -25.97
C ILE A 16 25.52 33.97 -25.81
N VAL A 17 26.50 33.26 -26.40
CA VAL A 17 26.63 31.80 -26.25
C VAL A 17 26.94 31.41 -24.82
N SER A 18 27.76 32.22 -24.08
CA SER A 18 28.04 31.99 -22.66
C SER A 18 26.81 32.16 -21.76
N LEU A 19 25.90 33.04 -22.15
CA LEU A 19 24.66 33.29 -21.37
C LEU A 19 23.60 32.20 -21.56
N LEU A 20 23.62 31.48 -22.68
CA LEU A 20 22.72 30.37 -22.95
C LEU A 20 23.09 29.08 -22.19
N CYS A 21 24.32 28.95 -21.70
CA CYS A 21 24.76 27.80 -20.90
C CYS A 21 24.39 27.90 -19.42
N SER A 22 23.79 29.00 -18.96
CA SER A 22 23.43 29.24 -17.56
C SER A 22 21.93 28.94 -17.25
N LEU A 23 21.28 28.13 -18.05
CA LEU A 23 19.95 27.61 -17.65
C LEU A 23 20.16 26.69 -16.46
N PRO A 24 19.58 26.99 -15.26
CA PRO A 24 19.59 26.02 -14.19
C PRO A 24 18.80 24.81 -14.70
N THR A 25 19.47 23.67 -14.76
CA THR A 25 18.81 22.39 -14.88
C THR A 25 17.90 22.32 -13.67
N LEU A 26 16.61 22.57 -13.82
CA LEU A 26 15.61 22.16 -12.87
C LEU A 26 15.74 20.64 -12.80
N ALA A 27 16.60 20.17 -11.88
CA ALA A 27 16.56 18.81 -11.42
C ALA A 27 15.14 18.66 -10.90
N LYS A 28 14.31 17.94 -11.66
CA LYS A 28 13.04 17.43 -11.20
C LYS A 28 13.40 16.55 -10.01
N GLU A 29 13.24 17.07 -8.78
CA GLU A 29 13.13 16.22 -7.63
C GLU A 29 12.01 15.25 -8.00
N GLU A 30 12.37 14.01 -8.31
CA GLU A 30 11.42 12.92 -8.24
C GLU A 30 10.97 12.92 -6.79
N GLU A 31 9.83 13.56 -6.56
CA GLU A 31 9.07 13.44 -5.34
C GLU A 31 8.92 11.94 -5.14
N ASN A 32 9.66 11.38 -4.19
CA ASN A 32 9.55 10.00 -3.77
C ASN A 32 8.12 9.83 -3.22
N ALA A 33 7.16 9.68 -4.12
CA ALA A 33 5.83 9.24 -3.77
C ALA A 33 6.01 7.90 -3.03
N PRO A 34 5.41 7.72 -1.86
CA PRO A 34 5.52 6.49 -1.11
C PRO A 34 5.15 5.32 -2.03
N GLN A 35 6.10 4.45 -2.29
CA GLN A 35 5.93 3.32 -3.20
C GLN A 35 5.29 2.17 -2.44
N PHE A 36 3.96 2.20 -2.32
CA PHE A 36 3.22 1.09 -1.70
C PHE A 36 3.32 -0.17 -2.53
N SER A 37 3.46 -1.29 -1.86
CA SER A 37 3.41 -2.63 -2.44
C SER A 37 2.28 -3.42 -1.81
N TYR A 38 1.73 -4.36 -2.56
CA TYR A 38 0.59 -5.17 -2.12
C TYR A 38 0.93 -6.65 -2.17
N PHE A 39 0.52 -7.37 -1.13
CA PHE A 39 0.58 -8.82 -1.05
C PHE A 39 -0.85 -9.37 -0.95
N THR A 40 -1.28 -10.10 -1.99
CA THR A 40 -2.60 -10.73 -2.00
C THR A 40 -2.54 -12.10 -1.31
N LEU A 41 -3.43 -12.32 -0.34
CA LEU A 41 -3.57 -13.62 0.31
C LEU A 41 -4.30 -14.61 -0.59
N GLU A 42 -3.58 -15.55 -1.14
CA GLU A 42 -4.13 -16.64 -1.96
C GLU A 42 -4.08 -17.99 -1.21
N PRO A 43 -5.10 -18.85 -1.34
CA PRO A 43 -6.44 -18.60 -1.88
C PRO A 43 -7.27 -17.67 -1.00
N GLU A 44 -8.43 -17.21 -1.49
CA GLU A 44 -9.39 -16.42 -0.72
C GLU A 44 -9.75 -17.09 0.62
N ILE A 45 -10.09 -16.28 1.62
CA ILE A 45 -10.51 -16.77 2.93
C ILE A 45 -12.01 -17.01 2.92
N THR A 46 -12.42 -18.23 3.24
CA THR A 46 -13.82 -18.57 3.51
C THR A 46 -13.93 -19.07 4.94
N THR A 47 -14.79 -18.44 5.73
CA THR A 47 -15.07 -18.85 7.11
C THR A 47 -16.55 -18.61 7.45
N ASN A 48 -16.96 -18.99 8.66
CA ASN A 48 -18.29 -18.71 9.17
C ASN A 48 -18.30 -17.50 10.11
N PHE A 49 -19.48 -16.93 10.31
CA PHE A 49 -19.72 -15.90 11.32
C PHE A 49 -20.98 -16.24 12.14
N ILE A 50 -21.16 -15.54 13.26
CA ILE A 50 -22.24 -15.80 14.21
C ILE A 50 -23.55 -15.20 13.70
N THR A 51 -24.61 -16.04 13.59
CA THR A 51 -25.97 -15.60 13.28
C THR A 51 -26.89 -15.81 14.47
N GLU A 52 -27.98 -15.07 14.54
CA GLU A 52 -29.02 -15.22 15.60
C GLU A 52 -29.89 -16.47 15.40
N GLY A 53 -29.71 -17.23 14.35
CA GLY A 53 -30.52 -18.37 13.98
C GLY A 53 -29.82 -19.71 14.13
N ARG A 54 -30.47 -20.77 13.60
CA ARG A 54 -29.91 -22.13 13.55
C ARG A 54 -28.98 -22.36 12.34
N LYS A 55 -28.88 -21.38 11.44
CA LYS A 55 -28.05 -21.46 10.24
C LYS A 55 -26.71 -20.79 10.50
N LEU A 56 -25.63 -21.37 10.01
CA LEU A 56 -24.33 -20.73 9.98
C LEU A 56 -24.31 -19.69 8.86
N GLY A 57 -23.82 -18.49 9.17
CA GLY A 57 -23.46 -17.50 8.16
C GLY A 57 -22.09 -17.81 7.60
N PHE A 58 -21.88 -17.61 6.31
CA PHE A 58 -20.59 -17.76 5.65
C PHE A 58 -20.12 -16.45 5.05
N ILE A 59 -18.84 -16.18 5.17
CA ILE A 59 -18.18 -15.03 4.56
C ILE A 59 -17.00 -15.50 3.73
N ASN A 60 -16.88 -14.92 2.52
CA ASN A 60 -15.73 -15.12 1.63
C ASN A 60 -15.09 -13.77 1.35
N VAL A 61 -13.82 -13.63 1.67
CA VAL A 61 -13.05 -12.40 1.47
C VAL A 61 -11.76 -12.65 0.69
N ARG A 62 -11.43 -11.69 -0.18
CA ARG A 62 -10.07 -11.53 -0.71
C ARG A 62 -9.40 -10.39 0.04
N VAL A 63 -8.20 -10.63 0.50
CA VAL A 63 -7.44 -9.70 1.32
C VAL A 63 -6.15 -9.32 0.62
N ASP A 64 -5.93 -8.01 0.48
CA ASP A 64 -4.67 -7.44 0.04
C ASP A 64 -4.03 -6.69 1.22
N LEU A 65 -2.77 -7.03 1.51
CA LEU A 65 -1.96 -6.41 2.56
C LEU A 65 -1.07 -5.34 1.92
N MET A 66 -1.15 -4.11 2.41
CA MET A 66 -0.36 -3.00 1.92
C MET A 66 0.86 -2.75 2.82
N VAL A 67 2.01 -2.58 2.21
CA VAL A 67 3.28 -2.23 2.86
C VAL A 67 3.95 -1.06 2.15
N ASP A 68 4.68 -0.24 2.90
CA ASP A 68 5.46 0.92 2.39
C ASP A 68 6.85 0.50 1.93
N ASP A 69 7.32 -0.68 2.33
CA ASP A 69 8.61 -1.21 1.95
C ASP A 69 8.43 -2.54 1.18
N PRO A 70 8.75 -2.58 -0.13
CA PRO A 70 8.65 -3.80 -0.93
C PRO A 70 9.49 -4.98 -0.39
N SER A 71 10.54 -4.71 0.39
CA SER A 71 11.37 -5.75 1.00
C SER A 71 10.61 -6.62 2.01
N LEU A 72 9.48 -6.11 2.54
CA LEU A 72 8.63 -6.83 3.49
C LEU A 72 7.76 -7.92 2.83
N LEU A 73 7.60 -7.91 1.51
CA LEU A 73 6.74 -8.88 0.80
C LEU A 73 7.14 -10.33 1.06
N GLN A 74 8.44 -10.63 1.06
CA GLN A 74 8.94 -11.98 1.34
C GLN A 74 8.64 -12.42 2.78
N MET A 75 8.70 -11.49 3.72
CA MET A 75 8.35 -11.74 5.11
C MET A 75 6.86 -12.01 5.29
N LEU A 76 6.00 -11.26 4.59
CA LEU A 76 4.56 -11.52 4.57
C LEU A 76 4.24 -12.89 3.97
N GLU A 77 4.91 -13.28 2.90
CA GLU A 77 4.77 -14.61 2.29
C GLU A 77 5.14 -15.72 3.28
N TYR A 78 6.25 -15.57 3.99
CA TYR A 78 6.69 -16.53 5.00
C TYR A 78 5.68 -16.68 6.15
N HIS A 79 5.09 -15.55 6.62
CA HIS A 79 4.11 -15.53 7.69
C HIS A 79 2.65 -15.66 7.22
N GLN A 80 2.41 -15.95 5.94
CA GLN A 80 1.06 -16.06 5.38
C GLN A 80 0.13 -16.99 6.18
N PRO A 81 0.54 -18.17 6.66
CA PRO A 81 -0.34 -19.01 7.47
C PRO A 81 -0.81 -18.35 8.76
N LEU A 82 0.08 -17.67 9.47
CA LEU A 82 -0.24 -16.94 10.70
C LEU A 82 -1.21 -15.77 10.43
N ILE A 83 -0.96 -15.01 9.36
CA ILE A 83 -1.80 -13.90 8.94
C ILE A 83 -3.23 -14.39 8.62
N ARG A 84 -3.34 -15.49 7.86
CA ARG A 84 -4.62 -16.09 7.51
C ARG A 84 -5.40 -16.55 8.74
N ASP A 85 -4.74 -17.24 9.65
CA ASP A 85 -5.35 -17.74 10.89
C ASP A 85 -5.89 -16.60 11.74
N THR A 86 -5.12 -15.53 11.91
CA THR A 86 -5.52 -14.32 12.61
C THR A 86 -6.76 -13.67 11.99
N ILE A 87 -6.82 -13.56 10.66
CA ILE A 87 -7.99 -12.97 9.97
C ILE A 87 -9.22 -13.87 10.12
N ILE A 88 -9.06 -15.20 10.02
CA ILE A 88 -10.13 -16.17 10.23
C ILE A 88 -10.67 -16.05 11.67
N GLU A 89 -9.80 -15.93 12.66
CA GLU A 89 -10.19 -15.75 14.06
C GLU A 89 -11.08 -14.51 14.22
N VAL A 90 -10.66 -13.34 13.72
CA VAL A 90 -11.46 -12.10 13.77
C VAL A 90 -12.81 -12.30 13.09
N LEU A 91 -12.82 -12.79 11.84
CA LEU A 91 -14.06 -12.94 11.06
C LEU A 91 -15.06 -13.93 11.71
N SER A 92 -14.56 -15.02 12.30
CA SER A 92 -15.40 -16.07 12.90
C SER A 92 -16.09 -15.63 14.19
N GLN A 93 -15.57 -14.62 14.87
CA GLN A 93 -16.14 -14.04 16.09
C GLN A 93 -17.19 -12.95 15.80
N GLU A 94 -17.31 -12.54 14.54
CA GLU A 94 -18.20 -11.46 14.12
C GLU A 94 -19.65 -11.90 14.09
N ASN A 95 -20.56 -10.95 14.40
CA ASN A 95 -22.00 -11.18 14.30
C ASN A 95 -22.55 -10.69 12.94
N GLU A 96 -23.75 -11.19 12.61
CA GLU A 96 -24.44 -10.91 11.37
C GLU A 96 -24.64 -9.42 11.11
N VAL A 97 -24.95 -8.62 12.14
CA VAL A 97 -25.20 -7.18 12.00
C VAL A 97 -23.93 -6.44 11.57
N ARG A 98 -22.79 -6.77 12.18
CA ARG A 98 -21.51 -6.17 11.81
C ARG A 98 -21.06 -6.62 10.42
N VAL A 99 -21.18 -7.91 10.12
CA VAL A 99 -20.78 -8.46 8.81
C VAL A 99 -21.55 -7.81 7.65
N LYS A 100 -22.86 -7.58 7.84
CA LYS A 100 -23.76 -7.06 6.78
C LYS A 100 -23.79 -5.55 6.66
N SER A 101 -23.30 -4.80 7.63
CA SER A 101 -23.28 -3.33 7.59
C SER A 101 -22.00 -2.76 6.99
N LEU A 102 -22.10 -1.61 6.33
CA LEU A 102 -20.92 -0.92 5.77
C LEU A 102 -19.94 -0.44 6.86
N SER A 103 -20.49 0.10 7.95
CA SER A 103 -19.68 0.53 9.09
C SER A 103 -19.02 -0.66 9.81
N GLY A 104 -19.74 -1.78 9.94
CA GLY A 104 -19.21 -3.01 10.52
C GLY A 104 -18.08 -3.59 9.67
N ARG A 105 -18.25 -3.65 8.35
CA ARG A 105 -17.20 -4.10 7.44
C ARG A 105 -15.90 -3.28 7.60
N GLU A 106 -16.01 -1.96 7.71
CA GLU A 106 -14.85 -1.10 7.92
C GLU A 106 -14.21 -1.30 9.30
N SER A 107 -15.02 -1.51 10.34
CA SER A 107 -14.52 -1.84 11.68
C SER A 107 -13.78 -3.19 11.69
N ILE A 108 -14.35 -4.22 11.05
CA ILE A 108 -13.74 -5.54 10.90
C ILE A 108 -12.41 -5.44 10.15
N ARG A 109 -12.36 -4.66 9.07
CA ARG A 109 -11.13 -4.44 8.30
C ARG A 109 -10.00 -3.86 9.16
N LYS A 110 -10.31 -2.83 9.94
CA LYS A 110 -9.34 -2.21 10.87
C LYS A 110 -8.91 -3.18 11.96
N GLU A 111 -9.83 -3.93 12.52
CA GLU A 111 -9.54 -4.94 13.53
C GLU A 111 -8.63 -6.05 12.99
N CYS A 112 -8.89 -6.54 11.77
CA CYS A 112 -7.99 -7.47 11.08
C CYS A 112 -6.58 -6.89 10.91
N MET A 113 -6.47 -5.63 10.47
CA MET A 113 -5.18 -4.97 10.30
C MET A 113 -4.41 -4.85 11.63
N GLU A 114 -5.09 -4.43 12.69
CA GLU A 114 -4.49 -4.27 14.02
C GLU A 114 -4.01 -5.62 14.56
N ARG A 115 -4.86 -6.66 14.53
CA ARG A 115 -4.52 -8.00 15.00
C ARG A 115 -3.38 -8.64 14.23
N VAL A 116 -3.38 -8.50 12.90
CA VAL A 116 -2.27 -9.00 12.05
C VAL A 116 -0.97 -8.27 12.38
N ASN A 117 -0.99 -6.95 12.55
CA ASN A 117 0.20 -6.20 12.96
C ASN A 117 0.69 -6.60 14.36
N GLU A 118 -0.21 -6.89 15.30
CA GLU A 118 0.17 -7.38 16.65
C GLU A 118 0.92 -8.71 16.58
N VAL A 119 0.39 -9.70 15.85
CA VAL A 119 1.03 -11.02 15.75
C VAL A 119 2.35 -10.95 14.96
N LEU A 120 2.40 -10.16 13.89
CA LEU A 120 3.64 -9.94 13.14
C LEU A 120 4.70 -9.21 13.98
N LEU A 121 4.29 -8.22 14.79
CA LEU A 121 5.21 -7.55 15.71
C LEU A 121 5.78 -8.50 16.75
N ALA A 122 4.96 -9.41 17.30
CA ALA A 122 5.40 -10.40 18.25
C ALA A 122 6.42 -11.39 17.65
N GLU A 123 6.24 -11.80 16.39
CA GLU A 123 7.11 -12.75 15.69
C GLU A 123 8.38 -12.12 15.12
N THR A 124 8.31 -10.88 14.65
CA THR A 124 9.37 -10.26 13.86
C THR A 124 9.98 -9.02 14.51
N ASN A 125 9.42 -8.55 15.62
CA ASN A 125 9.73 -7.27 16.27
C ASN A 125 9.54 -6.04 15.34
N GLN A 126 8.73 -6.19 14.28
CA GLN A 126 8.48 -5.13 13.31
C GLN A 126 6.99 -5.04 12.96
N LYS A 127 6.44 -3.81 12.96
CA LYS A 127 5.13 -3.52 12.39
C LYS A 127 5.28 -3.44 10.88
N MET A 128 4.50 -4.21 10.12
CA MET A 128 4.70 -4.35 8.68
C MET A 128 3.61 -3.71 7.84
N LEU A 129 2.33 -3.83 8.26
CA LEU A 129 1.22 -3.38 7.43
C LEU A 129 0.96 -1.90 7.60
N SER A 130 0.90 -1.18 6.48
CA SER A 130 0.39 0.18 6.38
C SER A 130 -1.13 0.19 6.26
N ASP A 131 -1.70 -0.80 5.55
CA ASP A 131 -3.14 -1.02 5.47
C ASP A 131 -3.47 -2.48 5.14
N LEU A 132 -4.76 -2.83 5.28
CA LEU A 132 -5.35 -4.11 4.86
C LEU A 132 -6.65 -3.81 4.12
N LEU A 133 -6.81 -4.39 2.94
CA LEU A 133 -7.96 -4.13 2.08
C LEU A 133 -8.77 -5.40 1.86
N PHE A 134 -10.10 -5.29 1.95
CA PHE A 134 -11.02 -6.30 1.44
C PHE A 134 -11.39 -5.98 -0.01
N THR A 135 -10.69 -6.60 -0.97
CA THR A 135 -10.93 -6.41 -2.41
C THR A 135 -12.09 -7.26 -2.92
N LYS A 136 -12.50 -8.25 -2.13
CA LYS A 136 -13.76 -9.00 -2.28
C LYS A 136 -14.35 -9.23 -0.89
N TYR A 137 -15.68 -9.11 -0.78
CA TYR A 137 -16.40 -9.30 0.49
C TYR A 137 -17.81 -9.81 0.19
N LEU A 138 -18.00 -11.12 0.29
CA LEU A 138 -19.26 -11.79 0.02
C LEU A 138 -19.72 -12.54 1.27
N TYR A 139 -21.00 -12.48 1.56
CA TYR A 139 -21.61 -13.20 2.68
C TYR A 139 -22.96 -13.82 2.29
N GLN A 140 -23.35 -14.89 2.98
CA GLN A 140 -24.63 -15.57 2.82
C GLN A 140 -25.14 -16.16 4.13
#